data_0b698a95b7dd3366e5d8ded20f055451
#
_entry.id   0b698a95b7dd3366e5d8ded20f055451
#
_cell.length_a   1.000
_cell.length_b   1.000
_cell.length_c   1.000
_cell.angle_alpha   90.00
_cell.angle_beta   90.00
_cell.angle_gamma   90.00
#
_symmetry.space_group_name_H-M   'P 1'
#
loop_
_entity.id
_entity.type
_entity.pdbx_description
1 polymer ?
#
loop_
_entity_poly.entity_id
_entity_poly.type
_entity_poly.pdbx_seq_one_letter_code
_entity_poly.pdbx_strand_id
1 'polypeptide(L)'
;RSGIDDAMIEVYGVVPEYRGWGRPPTRKRARPGWQYLQMVKQRDERGRVKGVKLRVVFGKKSEVLALLGKSTAYIERSNLTSRLFNGRQVRKTLAFSKDVAAYKAAAAWEDCYYNLVRPHKSLRLPVADASPRRWLPRTPAMAAGLTDHIWTVKELLTALPIPDINNT
;
A
#
# COMPACT_ATOMS: atom_id res chain seq x y z
N ARG A 1 -8.47 16.94 -10.02
CA ARG A 1 -8.65 15.51 -9.63
C ARG A 1 -7.29 15.00 -9.20
N SER A 2 -7.21 14.26 -8.10
CA SER A 2 -5.98 13.55 -7.78
C SER A 2 -6.05 12.23 -8.55
N GLY A 3 -5.04 11.89 -9.34
CA GLY A 3 -5.03 10.65 -10.12
C GLY A 3 -5.03 9.36 -9.29
N ILE A 4 -5.03 9.47 -7.95
CA ILE A 4 -5.08 8.31 -7.04
C ILE A 4 -6.49 7.69 -7.02
N ASP A 5 -7.55 8.50 -7.00
CA ASP A 5 -8.94 8.02 -7.04
C ASP A 5 -9.22 7.28 -8.35
N ASP A 6 -8.78 7.84 -9.48
CA ASP A 6 -8.93 7.21 -10.79
C ASP A 6 -8.11 5.90 -10.88
N ALA A 7 -6.87 5.90 -10.41
CA ALA A 7 -6.02 4.70 -10.36
C ALA A 7 -6.60 3.59 -9.44
N MET A 8 -7.13 3.95 -8.28
CA MET A 8 -7.80 3.01 -7.39
C MET A 8 -9.02 2.36 -8.06
N ILE A 9 -9.84 3.14 -8.79
CA ILE A 9 -10.99 2.62 -9.52
C ILE A 9 -10.53 1.72 -10.67
N GLU A 10 -9.48 2.10 -11.39
CA GLU A 10 -8.96 1.31 -12.51
C GLU A 10 -8.45 -0.06 -12.06
N VAL A 11 -7.69 -0.11 -10.97
CA VAL A 11 -7.07 -1.36 -10.49
C VAL A 11 -8.07 -2.22 -9.71
N TYR A 12 -8.78 -1.65 -8.76
CA TYR A 12 -9.60 -2.39 -7.79
C TYR A 12 -11.10 -2.20 -7.94
N GLY A 13 -11.55 -1.29 -8.82
CA GLY A 13 -12.96 -1.04 -9.09
C GLY A 13 -13.64 -2.24 -9.73
N VAL A 14 -14.96 -2.22 -9.69
CA VAL A 14 -15.81 -3.23 -10.32
C VAL A 14 -16.69 -2.61 -11.38
N VAL A 15 -16.94 -3.33 -12.48
CA VAL A 15 -17.97 -2.97 -13.43
C VAL A 15 -19.31 -3.36 -12.77
N PRO A 16 -20.26 -2.42 -12.64
CA PRO A 16 -21.56 -2.73 -12.05
C PRO A 16 -22.28 -3.83 -12.84
N GLU A 17 -23.03 -4.66 -12.13
CA GLU A 17 -23.85 -5.70 -12.75
C GLU A 17 -24.90 -5.08 -13.68
N TYR A 18 -25.04 -5.67 -14.86
CA TYR A 18 -26.05 -5.24 -15.83
C TYR A 18 -27.44 -5.74 -15.43
N ARG A 19 -28.36 -4.82 -15.23
CA ARG A 19 -29.73 -5.14 -14.78
C ARG A 19 -30.74 -5.30 -15.92
N GLY A 20 -30.28 -5.46 -17.17
CA GLY A 20 -31.15 -5.69 -18.33
C GLY A 20 -31.81 -4.43 -18.92
N TRP A 21 -31.51 -3.23 -18.40
CA TRP A 21 -32.07 -1.97 -18.90
C TRP A 21 -30.96 -1.01 -19.37
N GLY A 22 -31.13 -0.42 -20.57
CA GLY A 22 -30.20 0.52 -21.15
C GLY A 22 -28.91 -0.13 -21.67
N ARG A 23 -27.86 0.69 -21.86
CA ARG A 23 -26.56 0.22 -22.32
C ARG A 23 -25.80 -0.46 -21.16
N PRO A 24 -25.22 -1.65 -21.38
CA PRO A 24 -24.39 -2.29 -20.35
C PRO A 24 -23.29 -1.37 -19.82
N PRO A 25 -23.06 -1.33 -18.51
CA PRO A 25 -22.01 -0.52 -17.93
C PRO A 25 -20.64 -1.07 -18.32
N THR A 26 -19.77 -0.21 -18.85
CA THR A 26 -18.39 -0.58 -19.22
C THR A 26 -17.35 0.04 -18.28
N ARG A 27 -17.73 1.08 -17.54
CA ARG A 27 -16.83 1.81 -16.64
C ARG A 27 -16.84 1.21 -15.24
N LYS A 28 -15.66 0.97 -14.70
CA LYS A 28 -15.49 0.58 -13.30
C LYS A 28 -15.95 1.70 -12.36
N ARG A 29 -16.46 1.30 -11.20
CA ARG A 29 -16.84 2.17 -10.08
C ARG A 29 -16.17 1.68 -8.80
N ALA A 30 -16.10 2.54 -7.79
CA ALA A 30 -15.64 2.16 -6.47
C ALA A 30 -16.53 1.04 -5.90
N ARG A 31 -15.93 0.04 -5.25
CA ARG A 31 -16.67 -1.01 -4.55
C ARG A 31 -17.44 -0.42 -3.37
N PRO A 32 -18.62 -0.97 -3.02
CA PRO A 32 -19.25 -0.66 -1.74
C PRO A 32 -18.29 -0.89 -0.56
N GLY A 33 -18.36 -0.03 0.44
CA GLY A 33 -17.51 -0.13 1.64
C GLY A 33 -16.11 0.47 1.53
N TRP A 34 -15.72 0.99 0.38
CA TRP A 34 -14.45 1.72 0.29
C TRP A 34 -14.45 2.98 1.15
N GLN A 35 -13.34 3.19 1.82
CA GLN A 35 -13.09 4.31 2.71
C GLN A 35 -11.85 5.06 2.24
N TYR A 36 -12.02 6.27 1.71
CA TYR A 36 -10.91 7.10 1.29
C TYR A 36 -11.14 8.57 1.61
N LEU A 37 -10.20 9.16 2.32
CA LEU A 37 -10.21 10.54 2.73
C LEU A 37 -8.87 11.20 2.39
N GLN A 38 -8.94 12.37 1.82
CA GLN A 38 -7.78 13.20 1.52
C GLN A 38 -7.61 14.31 2.54
N MET A 39 -6.38 14.50 3.00
CA MET A 39 -5.99 15.63 3.81
C MET A 39 -5.34 16.70 2.91
N VAL A 40 -6.09 17.77 2.64
CA VAL A 40 -5.64 18.85 1.76
C VAL A 40 -5.09 19.99 2.62
N LYS A 41 -3.79 20.24 2.52
CA LYS A 41 -3.13 21.34 3.22
C LYS A 41 -3.55 22.67 2.56
N GLN A 42 -4.16 23.54 3.33
CA GLN A 42 -4.44 24.92 2.91
C GLN A 42 -3.19 25.76 3.19
N ARG A 43 -2.73 26.49 2.17
CA ARG A 43 -1.54 27.34 2.27
C ARG A 43 -1.94 28.80 2.15
N ASP A 44 -1.22 29.66 2.85
CA ASP A 44 -1.31 31.12 2.69
C ASP A 44 -0.55 31.57 1.42
N GLU A 45 -0.61 32.86 1.14
CA GLU A 45 0.08 33.49 -0.01
C GLU A 45 1.61 33.29 0.04
N ARG A 46 2.17 33.06 1.22
CA ARG A 46 3.60 32.78 1.46
C ARG A 46 3.93 31.30 1.44
N GLY A 47 2.97 30.41 1.06
CA GLY A 47 3.15 28.97 0.99
C GLY A 47 3.15 28.24 2.33
N ARG A 48 2.90 28.90 3.47
CA ARG A 48 2.83 28.29 4.80
C ARG A 48 1.51 27.59 4.99
N VAL A 49 1.51 26.47 5.72
CA VAL A 49 0.29 25.72 6.01
C VAL A 49 -0.54 26.48 7.04
N LYS A 50 -1.69 27.01 6.62
CA LYS A 50 -2.67 27.69 7.47
C LYS A 50 -3.65 26.73 8.12
N GLY A 51 -3.91 25.59 7.49
CA GLY A 51 -4.87 24.61 7.99
C GLY A 51 -4.91 23.35 7.13
N VAL A 52 -5.72 22.40 7.54
CA VAL A 52 -5.96 21.15 6.82
C VAL A 52 -7.46 20.95 6.61
N LYS A 53 -7.87 20.81 5.34
CA LYS A 53 -9.25 20.47 4.96
C LYS A 53 -9.34 18.98 4.68
N LEU A 54 -10.31 18.31 5.29
CA LEU A 54 -10.61 16.91 5.02
C LEU A 54 -11.61 16.82 3.86
N ARG A 55 -11.22 16.09 2.80
CA ARG A 55 -12.07 15.81 1.63
C ARG A 55 -12.37 14.32 1.59
N VAL A 56 -13.63 13.95 1.75
CA VAL A 56 -14.07 12.57 1.55
C VAL A 56 -14.17 12.30 0.06
N VAL A 57 -13.54 11.23 -0.40
CA VAL A 57 -13.61 10.75 -1.79
C VAL A 57 -14.54 9.54 -1.86
N PHE A 58 -14.37 8.56 -0.97
CA PHE A 58 -15.24 7.39 -0.82
C PHE A 58 -15.56 7.17 0.66
N GLY A 59 -16.75 6.66 0.94
CA GLY A 59 -17.19 6.30 2.28
C GLY A 59 -17.65 7.47 3.15
N LYS A 60 -17.69 7.26 4.45
CA LYS A 60 -18.14 8.25 5.44
C LYS A 60 -16.96 8.78 6.26
N LYS A 61 -16.94 10.10 6.46
CA LYS A 61 -15.87 10.78 7.20
C LYS A 61 -15.67 10.21 8.61
N SER A 62 -16.77 9.92 9.32
CA SER A 62 -16.72 9.36 10.66
C SER A 62 -16.05 7.99 10.70
N GLU A 63 -16.39 7.12 9.77
CA GLU A 63 -15.85 5.77 9.68
C GLU A 63 -14.34 5.80 9.34
N VAL A 64 -13.93 6.64 8.38
CA VAL A 64 -12.51 6.79 8.02
C VAL A 64 -11.70 7.34 9.19
N LEU A 65 -12.24 8.34 9.92
CA LEU A 65 -11.54 8.92 11.06
C LEU A 65 -11.47 7.99 12.27
N ALA A 66 -12.47 7.13 12.45
CA ALA A 66 -12.45 6.11 13.51
C ALA A 66 -11.34 5.07 13.26
N LEU A 67 -11.14 4.66 11.99
CA LEU A 67 -10.14 3.66 11.61
C LEU A 67 -8.71 4.21 11.58
N LEU A 68 -8.51 5.38 10.99
CA LEU A 68 -7.19 5.90 10.64
C LEU A 68 -6.77 7.14 11.43
N GLY A 69 -7.69 7.73 12.19
CA GLY A 69 -7.47 9.01 12.87
C GLY A 69 -7.29 10.18 11.89
N LYS A 70 -6.71 11.28 12.39
CA LYS A 70 -6.47 12.51 11.60
C LYS A 70 -5.01 12.64 11.15
N SER A 71 -4.35 11.54 10.81
CA SER A 71 -2.91 11.57 10.50
C SER A 71 -2.59 10.83 9.20
N THR A 72 -1.72 11.42 8.40
CA THR A 72 -1.09 10.78 7.23
C THR A 72 0.26 10.15 7.57
N ALA A 73 0.66 10.14 8.85
CA ALA A 73 1.98 9.71 9.29
C ALA A 73 2.34 8.29 8.85
N TYR A 74 1.38 7.38 8.84
CA TYR A 74 1.62 5.98 8.39
C TYR A 74 1.95 5.91 6.91
N ILE A 75 1.21 6.64 6.06
CA ILE A 75 1.46 6.69 4.61
C ILE A 75 2.79 7.39 4.32
N GLU A 76 3.08 8.50 5.01
CA GLU A 76 4.35 9.22 4.86
C GLU A 76 5.53 8.36 5.31
N ARG A 77 5.37 7.58 6.39
CA ARG A 77 6.37 6.62 6.86
C ARG A 77 6.58 5.48 5.87
N SER A 78 5.51 4.93 5.30
CA SER A 78 5.60 3.90 4.25
C SER A 78 6.37 4.44 3.05
N ASN A 79 6.00 5.61 2.54
CA ASN A 79 6.69 6.27 1.42
C ASN A 79 8.18 6.54 1.71
N LEU A 80 8.53 6.89 2.96
CA LEU A 80 9.92 7.06 3.36
C LEU A 80 10.66 5.72 3.34
N THR A 81 10.05 4.67 3.88
CA THR A 81 10.60 3.32 3.88
C THR A 81 10.90 2.84 2.46
N SER A 82 9.93 2.97 1.54
CA SER A 82 10.13 2.60 0.14
C SER A 82 11.30 3.36 -0.51
N ARG A 83 11.47 4.64 -0.23
CA ARG A 83 12.60 5.40 -0.76
C ARG A 83 13.95 4.99 -0.17
N LEU A 84 13.96 4.52 1.09
CA LEU A 84 15.19 4.04 1.73
C LEU A 84 15.61 2.67 1.21
N PHE A 85 14.65 1.81 0.87
CA PHE A 85 14.91 0.45 0.41
C PHE A 85 15.09 0.36 -1.11
N ASN A 86 14.45 1.25 -1.87
CA ASN A 86 14.47 1.22 -3.31
C ASN A 86 15.03 2.53 -3.89
N GLY A 87 16.29 2.50 -4.28
CA GLY A 87 16.98 3.65 -4.87
C GLY A 87 16.27 4.22 -6.12
N ARG A 88 15.48 3.39 -6.84
CA ARG A 88 14.68 3.82 -7.99
C ARG A 88 13.51 4.73 -7.62
N GLN A 89 13.09 4.75 -6.35
CA GLN A 89 12.02 5.59 -5.82
C GLN A 89 12.52 6.89 -5.18
N VAL A 90 13.83 7.07 -5.06
CA VAL A 90 14.43 8.29 -4.51
C VAL A 90 14.18 9.46 -5.45
N ARG A 91 13.77 10.59 -4.89
CA ARG A 91 13.53 11.83 -5.66
C ARG A 91 14.85 12.53 -5.97
N LYS A 92 14.91 13.18 -7.13
CA LYS A 92 16.04 14.02 -7.55
C LYS A 92 17.40 13.29 -7.47
N THR A 93 17.43 12.06 -7.99
CA THR A 93 18.65 11.23 -8.07
C THR A 93 18.90 10.79 -9.50
N LEU A 94 20.15 10.50 -9.84
CA LEU A 94 20.51 9.85 -11.10
C LEU A 94 20.17 8.36 -11.13
N ALA A 95 19.83 7.76 -9.98
CA ALA A 95 19.46 6.34 -9.87
C ALA A 95 17.98 6.07 -10.20
N PHE A 96 17.24 7.02 -10.77
CA PHE A 96 15.85 6.79 -11.20
C PHE A 96 15.76 5.71 -12.27
N SER A 97 14.65 4.99 -12.29
CA SER A 97 14.44 3.94 -13.28
C SER A 97 14.12 4.56 -14.65
N LYS A 98 14.86 4.19 -15.67
CA LYS A 98 14.60 4.58 -17.07
C LYS A 98 13.58 3.67 -17.74
N ASP A 99 13.43 2.45 -17.20
CA ASP A 99 12.46 1.46 -17.66
C ASP A 99 11.35 1.24 -16.63
N VAL A 100 10.10 1.31 -17.10
CA VAL A 100 8.90 1.16 -16.26
C VAL A 100 8.73 -0.29 -15.79
N ALA A 101 9.08 -1.28 -16.61
CA ALA A 101 8.99 -2.68 -16.24
C ALA A 101 9.96 -3.01 -15.09
N ALA A 102 11.21 -2.57 -15.22
CA ALA A 102 12.21 -2.70 -14.16
C ALA A 102 11.83 -1.95 -12.89
N TYR A 103 11.18 -0.76 -13.01
CA TYR A 103 10.64 -0.04 -11.86
C TYR A 103 9.55 -0.83 -11.14
N LYS A 104 8.58 -1.36 -11.88
CA LYS A 104 7.48 -2.17 -11.33
C LYS A 104 8.00 -3.43 -10.65
N ALA A 105 8.94 -4.14 -11.28
CA ALA A 105 9.56 -5.33 -10.71
C ALA A 105 10.29 -5.04 -9.39
N ALA A 106 11.07 -3.95 -9.35
CA ALA A 106 11.76 -3.54 -8.13
C ALA A 106 10.80 -3.11 -7.01
N ALA A 107 9.68 -2.46 -7.34
CA ALA A 107 8.65 -2.10 -6.37
C ALA A 107 7.93 -3.35 -5.84
N ALA A 108 7.55 -4.28 -6.72
CA ALA A 108 6.91 -5.54 -6.32
C ALA A 108 7.83 -6.38 -5.42
N TRP A 109 9.13 -6.45 -5.75
CA TRP A 109 10.13 -7.12 -4.91
C TRP A 109 10.21 -6.48 -3.51
N GLU A 110 10.26 -5.16 -3.44
CA GLU A 110 10.29 -4.43 -2.18
C GLU A 110 9.05 -4.72 -1.33
N ASP A 111 7.85 -4.67 -1.95
CA ASP A 111 6.59 -4.96 -1.27
C ASP A 111 6.55 -6.40 -0.73
N CYS A 112 7.00 -7.37 -1.50
CA CYS A 112 7.10 -8.76 -1.06
C CYS A 112 8.09 -8.91 0.11
N TYR A 113 9.27 -8.34 0.01
CA TYR A 113 10.26 -8.36 1.08
C TYR A 113 9.73 -7.69 2.36
N TYR A 114 9.11 -6.51 2.24
CA TYR A 114 8.53 -5.78 3.36
C TYR A 114 7.44 -6.58 4.07
N ASN A 115 6.58 -7.26 3.31
CA ASN A 115 5.44 -7.95 3.86
C ASN A 115 5.73 -9.36 4.36
N LEU A 116 6.64 -10.10 3.73
CA LEU A 116 6.88 -11.51 4.02
C LEU A 116 8.14 -11.77 4.84
N VAL A 117 9.22 -10.99 4.59
CA VAL A 117 10.54 -11.26 5.16
C VAL A 117 10.87 -10.36 6.34
N ARG A 118 10.44 -9.10 6.30
CA ARG A 118 10.82 -8.11 7.31
C ARG A 118 9.87 -8.08 8.51
N PRO A 119 10.33 -8.46 9.74
CA PRO A 119 9.50 -8.33 10.93
C PRO A 119 9.36 -6.86 11.36
N HIS A 120 8.19 -6.52 11.88
CA HIS A 120 7.88 -5.18 12.36
C HIS A 120 7.72 -5.14 13.88
N LYS A 121 8.41 -4.23 14.53
CA LYS A 121 8.37 -4.08 15.99
C LYS A 121 6.95 -3.80 16.53
N SER A 122 6.13 -3.09 15.78
CA SER A 122 4.74 -2.78 16.16
C SER A 122 3.78 -3.97 16.04
N LEU A 123 4.15 -5.00 15.27
CA LEU A 123 3.30 -6.19 15.02
C LEU A 123 3.68 -7.39 15.88
N ARG A 124 4.75 -7.28 16.69
CA ARG A 124 5.19 -8.35 17.58
C ARG A 124 4.15 -8.67 18.64
N LEU A 125 4.06 -9.95 19.01
CA LEU A 125 3.21 -10.40 20.10
C LEU A 125 4.02 -10.65 21.37
N PRO A 126 3.46 -10.40 22.57
CA PRO A 126 4.07 -10.85 23.80
C PRO A 126 4.04 -12.37 23.84
N VAL A 127 5.12 -12.98 24.35
CA VAL A 127 5.20 -14.43 24.57
C VAL A 127 4.85 -14.71 26.01
N ALA A 128 4.08 -15.79 26.27
CA ALA A 128 3.73 -16.22 27.60
C ALA A 128 4.97 -16.68 28.40
N ASP A 129 4.88 -16.66 29.73
CA ASP A 129 5.93 -16.61 30.75
C ASP A 129 7.05 -17.69 30.74
N ALA A 130 6.99 -18.72 29.90
CA ALA A 130 7.98 -19.80 29.89
C ALA A 130 9.08 -19.65 28.81
N SER A 131 9.08 -18.58 28.02
CA SER A 131 10.03 -18.41 26.92
C SER A 131 11.15 -17.44 27.29
N PRO A 132 12.43 -17.73 26.92
CA PRO A 132 13.53 -16.78 27.07
C PRO A 132 13.35 -15.51 26.21
N ARG A 133 12.43 -15.55 25.25
CA ARG A 133 12.10 -14.42 24.38
C ARG A 133 10.84 -13.73 24.87
N ARG A 134 10.95 -12.46 25.22
CA ARG A 134 9.80 -11.63 25.62
C ARG A 134 8.81 -11.35 24.49
N TRP A 135 9.25 -11.41 23.22
CA TRP A 135 8.48 -11.00 22.05
C TRP A 135 8.64 -11.99 20.90
N LEU A 136 7.52 -12.34 20.28
CA LEU A 136 7.49 -13.06 19.01
C LEU A 136 7.46 -12.04 17.86
N PRO A 137 8.51 -12.00 17.01
CA PRO A 137 8.52 -11.11 15.85
C PRO A 137 7.48 -11.55 14.82
N ARG A 138 6.84 -10.57 14.17
CA ARG A 138 5.85 -10.84 13.11
C ARG A 138 6.05 -9.90 11.95
N THR A 139 5.81 -10.43 10.74
CA THR A 139 5.71 -9.67 9.50
C THR A 139 4.28 -9.18 9.27
N PRO A 140 4.05 -8.18 8.39
CA PRO A 140 2.70 -7.78 8.00
C PRO A 140 1.85 -8.93 7.46
N ALA A 141 2.42 -9.81 6.65
CA ALA A 141 1.72 -10.98 6.11
C ALA A 141 1.29 -11.97 7.20
N MET A 142 2.14 -12.21 8.21
CA MET A 142 1.76 -12.98 9.40
C MET A 142 0.63 -12.30 10.19
N ALA A 143 0.68 -10.98 10.31
CA ALA A 143 -0.37 -10.23 11.01
C ALA A 143 -1.71 -10.28 10.28
N ALA A 144 -1.67 -10.37 8.95
CA ALA A 144 -2.84 -10.53 8.08
C ALA A 144 -3.32 -11.98 7.93
N GLY A 145 -2.63 -12.95 8.54
CA GLY A 145 -2.98 -14.39 8.43
C GLY A 145 -2.67 -15.01 7.06
N LEU A 146 -1.79 -14.38 6.26
CA LEU A 146 -1.41 -14.88 4.94
C LEU A 146 -0.26 -15.89 4.99
N THR A 147 0.49 -15.92 6.07
CA THR A 147 1.57 -16.89 6.35
C THR A 147 1.71 -17.08 7.85
N ASP A 148 2.25 -18.20 8.25
CA ASP A 148 2.47 -18.62 9.65
C ASP A 148 3.89 -18.34 10.16
N HIS A 149 4.82 -18.01 9.27
CA HIS A 149 6.23 -17.80 9.59
C HIS A 149 6.83 -16.58 8.86
N ILE A 150 8.02 -16.19 9.29
CA ILE A 150 8.84 -15.18 8.63
C ILE A 150 9.58 -15.85 7.48
N TRP A 151 9.30 -15.42 6.26
CA TRP A 151 9.95 -15.96 5.08
C TRP A 151 11.43 -15.63 5.04
N THR A 152 12.23 -16.56 4.55
CA THR A 152 13.60 -16.27 4.12
C THR A 152 13.61 -15.64 2.73
N VAL A 153 14.68 -14.94 2.40
CA VAL A 153 14.87 -14.42 1.03
C VAL A 153 14.92 -15.56 0.00
N LYS A 154 15.44 -16.73 0.40
CA LYS A 154 15.46 -17.92 -0.46
C LYS A 154 14.05 -18.39 -0.79
N GLU A 155 13.18 -18.51 0.20
CA GLU A 155 11.77 -18.88 -0.01
C GLU A 155 11.08 -17.89 -0.93
N LEU A 156 11.28 -16.58 -0.69
CA LEU A 156 10.72 -15.54 -1.55
C LEU A 156 11.16 -15.69 -3.01
N LEU A 157 12.43 -15.96 -3.26
CA LEU A 157 12.97 -16.15 -4.61
C LEU A 157 12.45 -17.42 -5.28
N THR A 158 12.23 -18.49 -4.52
CA THR A 158 11.80 -19.78 -5.08
C THR A 158 10.28 -19.90 -5.20
N ALA A 159 9.50 -19.11 -4.44
CA ALA A 159 8.05 -19.11 -4.50
C ALA A 159 7.50 -18.36 -5.72
N LEU A 160 8.27 -17.44 -6.30
CA LEU A 160 7.87 -16.75 -7.52
C LEU A 160 8.14 -17.67 -8.73
N PRO A 161 7.13 -17.95 -9.57
CA PRO A 161 7.40 -18.67 -10.82
C PRO A 161 8.38 -17.83 -11.65
N ILE A 162 9.52 -18.46 -12.01
CA ILE A 162 10.48 -17.86 -12.95
C ILE A 162 9.73 -17.77 -14.27
N PRO A 163 9.49 -16.58 -14.84
CA PRO A 163 8.90 -16.50 -16.16
C PRO A 163 9.81 -17.22 -17.15
N ASP A 164 9.23 -18.10 -17.96
CA ASP A 164 9.96 -18.80 -19.02
C ASP A 164 10.54 -17.76 -19.99
N ILE A 165 11.83 -17.52 -19.87
CA ILE A 165 12.58 -16.56 -20.70
C ILE A 165 12.64 -17.04 -22.17
N ASN A 166 12.25 -18.28 -22.44
CA ASN A 166 12.35 -18.91 -23.75
C ASN A 166 11.08 -18.79 -24.62
N ASN A 167 10.09 -17.98 -24.23
CA ASN A 167 8.81 -17.86 -24.94
C ASN A 167 8.51 -16.43 -25.40
N THR A 168 9.52 -15.71 -25.85
CA THR A 168 9.39 -14.44 -26.59
C THR A 168 10.02 -14.54 -27.97
#